data_619d555de6289e9edaf1e25b66ea2707
#
_entry.id   619d555de6289e9edaf1e25b66ea2707
#
_cell.length_a   1.000
_cell.length_b   1.000
_cell.length_c   1.000
_cell.angle_alpha   90.00
_cell.angle_beta   90.00
_cell.angle_gamma   90.00
#
_symmetry.space_group_name_H-M   'P 1'
#
loop_
_entity.id
_entity.type
_entity.pdbx_description
1 polymer ?
#
loop_
_entity_poly.entity_id
_entity_poly.type
_entity_poly.pdbx_seq_one_letter_code
_entity_poly.pdbx_strand_id
1 'polypeptide(L)' 'MPKPIELRKVIKILKRYGVVYVAGKGRHPKFYDPETHKSYPIKSHGKKTLVLSYALDDLIKKFDLPADVFDR' A
#
# COMPACT_ATOMS: atom_id res chain seq x y z
N MET A 1 -12.64 -1.22 10.51
CA MET A 1 -11.19 -1.27 10.32
C MET A 1 -10.81 -2.49 9.51
N PRO A 2 -9.98 -2.32 8.46
CA PRO A 2 -9.54 -3.47 7.68
C PRO A 2 -8.64 -4.37 8.51
N LYS A 3 -8.72 -5.68 8.25
CA LYS A 3 -7.82 -6.64 8.88
C LYS A 3 -6.44 -6.56 8.24
N PRO A 4 -5.37 -6.94 8.96
CA PRO A 4 -4.04 -6.99 8.35
C PRO A 4 -4.05 -7.86 7.10
N ILE A 5 -3.38 -7.38 6.06
CA ILE A 5 -3.35 -8.03 4.74
C ILE A 5 -1.91 -8.22 4.31
N GLU A 6 -1.62 -9.35 3.66
CA GLU A 6 -0.28 -9.58 3.12
C GLU A 6 0.09 -8.50 2.12
N LEU A 7 1.34 -8.03 2.19
CA LEU A 7 1.84 -6.97 1.32
C LEU A 7 1.60 -7.25 -0.16
N ARG A 8 1.81 -8.49 -0.61
CA ARG A 8 1.60 -8.86 -2.02
C ARG A 8 0.15 -8.63 -2.48
N LYS A 9 -0.83 -8.84 -1.57
CA LYS A 9 -2.23 -8.57 -1.89
C LYS A 9 -2.50 -7.09 -1.95
N VAL A 10 -1.91 -6.32 -1.04
CA VAL A 10 -2.04 -4.87 -1.03
C VAL A 10 -1.48 -4.29 -2.33
N ILE A 11 -0.33 -4.79 -2.78
CA ILE A 11 0.28 -4.36 -4.04
C ILE A 11 -0.69 -4.57 -5.21
N LYS A 12 -1.32 -5.74 -5.29
CA LYS A 12 -2.27 -6.04 -6.36
C LYS A 12 -3.50 -5.14 -6.31
N ILE A 13 -4.03 -4.91 -5.11
CA ILE A 13 -5.21 -4.08 -4.93
C ILE A 13 -4.91 -2.64 -5.37
N LEU A 14 -3.82 -2.06 -4.88
CA LEU A 14 -3.47 -0.68 -5.16
C LEU A 14 -3.11 -0.46 -6.64
N LYS A 15 -2.56 -1.47 -7.29
CA LYS A 15 -2.25 -1.38 -8.71
C LYS A 15 -3.49 -1.09 -9.56
N ARG A 16 -4.64 -1.59 -9.14
CA ARG A 16 -5.90 -1.34 -9.83
C ARG A 16 -6.32 0.13 -9.77
N TYR A 17 -5.81 0.86 -8.78
CA TYR A 17 -6.10 2.28 -8.59
C TYR A 17 -4.98 3.19 -9.09
N GLY A 18 -4.02 2.63 -9.83
CA GLY A 18 -2.92 3.40 -10.37
C GLY A 18 -1.77 3.65 -9.39
N VAL A 19 -1.81 3.03 -8.22
CA VAL A 19 -0.75 3.15 -7.21
C VAL A 19 0.21 1.99 -7.36
N VAL A 20 1.49 2.29 -7.58
CA VAL A 20 2.52 1.27 -7.82
C VAL A 20 3.40 1.09 -6.61
N TYR A 21 3.94 -0.12 -6.47
CA TYR A 21 4.88 -0.44 -5.41
C TYR A 21 6.29 -0.28 -5.95
N VAL A 22 7.07 0.58 -5.29
CA VAL A 22 8.45 0.86 -5.69
C VAL A 22 9.39 0.35 -4.60
N ALA A 23 10.23 -0.60 -4.96
CA ALA A 23 11.26 -1.13 -4.07
C ALA A 23 12.58 -1.17 -4.83
N GLY A 24 13.57 -0.43 -4.33
CA GLY A 24 14.89 -0.38 -4.92
C GLY A 24 15.95 -0.86 -3.94
N LYS A 25 17.12 -1.23 -4.45
CA LYS A 25 18.25 -1.62 -3.60
C LYS A 25 18.66 -0.46 -2.71
N GLY A 26 18.76 -0.71 -1.40
CA GLY A 26 19.19 0.29 -0.45
C GLY A 26 18.16 1.35 -0.11
N ARG A 27 16.93 1.24 -0.61
CA ARG A 27 15.87 2.19 -0.32
C ARG A 27 14.69 1.49 0.34
N HIS A 28 14.00 2.20 1.23
CA HIS A 28 12.77 1.68 1.81
C HIS A 28 11.70 1.56 0.74
N PRO A 29 10.98 0.42 0.68
CA PRO A 29 9.89 0.28 -0.26
C PRO A 29 8.78 1.28 0.05
N LYS A 30 8.09 1.70 -1.00
CA LYS A 30 7.00 2.66 -0.87
C LYS A 30 5.94 2.40 -1.92
N PHE A 31 4.72 2.85 -1.63
CA PHE A 31 3.68 2.97 -2.65
C PHE A 31 3.73 4.37 -3.24
N TYR A 32 3.56 4.47 -4.54
CA TYR A 32 3.68 5.73 -5.26
C TYR A 32 2.58 5.87 -6.28
N ASP A 33 1.93 7.03 -6.31
CA ASP A 33 0.94 7.37 -7.32
C ASP A 33 1.59 8.35 -8.32
N PRO A 34 1.90 7.90 -9.55
CA PRO A 34 2.56 8.78 -10.53
C PRO A 34 1.68 9.92 -11.01
N GLU A 35 0.37 9.79 -10.84
CA GLU A 35 -0.57 10.83 -11.27
C GLU A 35 -0.61 12.01 -10.31
N THR A 36 -0.57 11.75 -9.02
CA THR A 36 -0.61 12.79 -7.98
C THR A 36 0.74 13.08 -7.34
N HIS A 37 1.75 12.26 -7.63
CA HIS A 37 3.08 12.30 -7.03
C HIS A 37 3.08 12.06 -5.52
N LYS A 38 2.03 11.46 -4.99
CA LYS A 38 1.97 11.09 -3.58
C LYS A 38 2.69 9.76 -3.37
N SER A 39 3.33 9.62 -2.21
CA SER A 39 4.00 8.37 -1.85
C SER A 39 3.77 8.05 -0.37
N TYR A 40 3.85 6.77 -0.05
CA TYR A 40 3.71 6.29 1.32
C TYR A 40 4.76 5.21 1.57
N PRO A 41 5.74 5.45 2.46
CA PRO A 41 6.77 4.46 2.76
C PRO A 41 6.18 3.31 3.58
N ILE A 42 6.63 2.09 3.28
CA ILE A 42 6.21 0.90 4.00
C ILE A 42 7.42 0.15 4.49
N LYS A 43 7.40 -0.24 5.76
CA LYS A 43 8.42 -1.14 6.30
C LYS A 43 8.06 -2.55 5.87
N SER A 44 8.94 -3.17 5.10
CA SER A 44 8.71 -4.50 4.58
C SER A 44 9.91 -5.38 4.87
N HIS A 45 9.65 -6.55 5.41
CA HIS A 45 10.68 -7.57 5.66
C HIS A 45 10.47 -8.78 4.76
N GLY A 46 9.88 -8.58 3.59
CA GLY A 46 9.65 -9.64 2.62
C GLY A 46 8.20 -9.69 2.15
N LYS A 47 7.93 -10.57 1.18
CA LYS A 47 6.60 -10.67 0.54
C LYS A 47 5.50 -11.15 1.48
N LYS A 48 5.86 -11.83 2.56
CA LYS A 48 4.89 -12.32 3.55
C LYS A 48 4.60 -11.31 4.65
N THR A 49 5.19 -10.11 4.59
CA THR A 49 4.94 -9.05 5.55
C THR A 49 3.45 -8.70 5.54
N LEU A 50 2.87 -8.59 6.73
CA LEU A 50 1.51 -8.11 6.88
C LEU A 50 1.49 -6.60 6.97
N VAL A 51 0.60 -5.99 6.20
CA VAL A 51 0.33 -4.56 6.31
C VAL A 51 -0.75 -4.40 7.37
N LEU A 52 -0.41 -3.74 8.47
CA LEU A 52 -1.29 -3.61 9.62
C LEU A 52 -2.46 -2.67 9.31
N SER A 53 -3.54 -2.78 10.09
CA SER A 53 -4.77 -2.02 9.84
C SER A 53 -4.54 -0.52 9.80
N TYR A 54 -3.70 0.02 10.71
CA TYR A 54 -3.43 1.46 10.70
C TYR A 54 -2.74 1.91 9.42
N ALA A 55 -1.85 1.08 8.87
CA ALA A 55 -1.18 1.41 7.62
C ALA A 55 -2.14 1.34 6.43
N LEU A 56 -3.08 0.39 6.45
CA LEU A 56 -4.12 0.31 5.43
C LEU A 56 -5.01 1.55 5.45
N ASP A 57 -5.38 2.02 6.64
CA ASP A 57 -6.15 3.25 6.78
C ASP A 57 -5.37 4.46 6.26
N ASP A 58 -4.06 4.52 6.54
CA ASP A 58 -3.20 5.59 6.04
C ASP A 58 -3.13 5.58 4.51
N LEU A 59 -3.06 4.39 3.90
CA LEU A 59 -3.05 4.26 2.44
C LEU A 59 -4.35 4.77 1.84
N ILE A 60 -5.48 4.43 2.45
CA ILE A 60 -6.80 4.90 2.00
C ILE A 60 -6.84 6.42 2.00
N LYS A 61 -6.38 7.05 3.09
CA LYS A 61 -6.37 8.50 3.21
C LYS A 61 -5.37 9.16 2.26
N LYS A 62 -4.17 8.57 2.16
CA LYS A 62 -3.10 9.17 1.35
C LYS A 62 -3.43 9.18 -0.14
N PHE A 63 -4.00 8.10 -0.64
CA PHE A 63 -4.30 7.93 -2.06
C PHE A 63 -5.77 8.12 -2.40
N ASP A 64 -6.56 8.58 -1.44
CA ASP A 64 -8.00 8.85 -1.62
C ASP A 64 -8.74 7.62 -2.17
N LEU A 65 -8.51 6.47 -1.53
CA LEU A 65 -9.09 5.20 -1.93
C LEU A 65 -10.48 5.01 -1.31
N PRO A 66 -11.34 4.15 -1.89
CA PRO A 66 -12.60 3.79 -1.25
C PRO A 66 -12.36 3.20 0.14
N ALA A 67 -13.24 3.52 1.10
CA ALA A 67 -13.09 3.06 2.48
C ALA A 67 -13.09 1.53 2.59
N ASP A 68 -13.74 0.83 1.67
CA ASP A 68 -13.86 -0.61 1.65
C ASP A 68 -12.88 -1.33 0.71
N VAL A 69 -11.88 -0.61 0.20
CA VAL A 69 -10.96 -1.13 -0.81
C VAL A 69 -10.24 -2.41 -0.36
N PHE A 70 -9.95 -2.52 0.93
CA PHE A 70 -9.27 -3.69 1.49
C PHE A 70 -10.22 -4.73 2.09
N ASP A 71 -11.51 -4.50 2.03
CA ASP A 71 -12.53 -5.40 2.58
C ASP A 71 -13.20 -6.25 1.51
N ARG A 72 -12.74 -6.15 0.28
CA ARG A 72 -13.29 -6.89 -0.86
C ARG A 72 -12.56 -8.19 -1.13
#